data_558ac8c505bd4f8c13fe420bb0e26d4d
#
_entry.id   558ac8c505bd4f8c13fe420bb0e26d4d
#
_cell.length_a   1.000
_cell.length_b   1.000
_cell.length_c   1.000
_cell.angle_alpha   90.00
_cell.angle_beta   90.00
_cell.angle_gamma   90.00
#
_symmetry.space_group_name_H-M   'P 1'
#
loop_
_entity.id
_entity.type
_entity.pdbx_description
1 polymer ?
#
loop_
_entity_poly.entity_id
_entity_poly.type
_entity_poly.pdbx_seq_one_letter_code
_entity_poly.pdbx_strand_id
1 'polypeptide(L)'
;MKRLFTILSLVLICAVAISGASCSKNEEPKRGFITVENGQFMRDGKPYYFVGTNFWYGAILGSEGEGGNRERLCKELDFMKANGIDNLRILVGGEGENGLLGKIEPNLQPTPGEYNDEVLAGLDYLMMELGKRKMTAVLYFNNAWEWSGGYTQYVAWANNTPVLVPRVDGWFSYNTFAGEFVRNERAKQIFYDHVKFIVGRTNRYTGIKYIDDPAIFSWQISNEPRAFSSKEQDNKEHFAEWLATSAKLIRELDPNHMISTGSEGFYGCEWDMDLCEKIHAIDEISYINCHVWPYNWKWLRGDHMREDLQKSCENTEEYINMHLELGEKIGKPVVVEEFGMPRDNMDFHKGSPVVCRDLYYTFVFDLIVKAKNNNGVFAGCNFWSWGGYAQTNVEDHEYWAKGDDYTGDPAQEQQGLNSIFVEDESTMMIIRNTNMALGNIAE
;
A
#
# COMPACT_ATOMS: atom_id res chain seq x y z
N MET A 1 -49.53 -32.29 -87.30
CA MET A 1 -50.21 -31.04 -86.85
C MET A 1 -50.31 -31.10 -85.30
N LYS A 2 -49.79 -30.06 -84.65
CA LYS A 2 -50.17 -29.57 -83.33
C LYS A 2 -49.37 -30.10 -82.13
N ARG A 3 -48.55 -29.24 -81.85
CA ARG A 3 -48.37 -28.32 -80.73
C ARG A 3 -48.00 -28.98 -79.38
N LEU A 4 -46.71 -28.80 -79.11
CA LEU A 4 -46.02 -28.88 -77.83
C LEU A 4 -46.69 -27.95 -76.77
N PHE A 5 -46.86 -28.41 -75.56
CA PHE A 5 -46.98 -27.55 -74.41
C PHE A 5 -45.92 -28.03 -73.37
N THR A 6 -44.95 -27.13 -73.21
CA THR A 6 -43.90 -27.29 -72.23
C THR A 6 -44.40 -26.78 -70.86
N ILE A 7 -44.46 -27.62 -69.86
CA ILE A 7 -44.75 -27.21 -68.54
C ILE A 7 -43.38 -27.02 -67.80
N LEU A 8 -43.11 -25.77 -67.48
CA LEU A 8 -41.94 -25.34 -66.68
C LEU A 8 -42.27 -25.49 -65.19
N SER A 9 -41.67 -26.53 -64.52
CA SER A 9 -41.81 -26.65 -63.10
C SER A 9 -40.77 -25.77 -62.35
N LEU A 10 -41.26 -24.69 -61.76
CA LEU A 10 -40.44 -23.88 -60.86
C LEU A 10 -40.21 -24.65 -59.54
N VAL A 11 -38.98 -25.05 -59.28
CA VAL A 11 -38.56 -25.52 -57.98
C VAL A 11 -38.15 -24.34 -57.14
N LEU A 12 -38.99 -23.99 -56.15
CA LEU A 12 -38.71 -22.96 -55.16
C LEU A 12 -37.80 -23.54 -54.08
N ILE A 13 -36.53 -23.23 -54.12
CA ILE A 13 -35.59 -23.56 -53.03
C ILE A 13 -35.76 -22.50 -51.94
N CYS A 14 -36.45 -22.88 -50.85
CA CYS A 14 -36.43 -22.08 -49.62
C CYS A 14 -35.07 -22.27 -48.91
N ALA A 15 -34.19 -21.30 -49.09
CA ALA A 15 -33.00 -21.21 -48.25
C ALA A 15 -33.43 -20.72 -46.84
N VAL A 16 -33.49 -21.62 -45.89
CA VAL A 16 -33.62 -21.26 -44.46
C VAL A 16 -32.28 -20.68 -44.02
N ALA A 17 -32.19 -19.36 -43.95
CA ALA A 17 -31.08 -18.69 -43.28
C ALA A 17 -31.19 -18.95 -41.77
N ILE A 18 -30.40 -19.89 -41.25
CA ILE A 18 -30.17 -20.05 -39.82
C ILE A 18 -29.28 -18.86 -39.42
N SER A 19 -29.89 -17.76 -38.98
CA SER A 19 -29.20 -16.70 -38.28
C SER A 19 -28.77 -17.28 -36.90
N GLY A 20 -27.52 -17.77 -36.85
CA GLY A 20 -26.85 -18.04 -35.60
C GLY A 20 -26.77 -16.76 -34.81
N ALA A 21 -27.66 -16.56 -33.87
CA ALA A 21 -27.48 -15.56 -32.84
C ALA A 21 -26.26 -16.00 -32.03
N SER A 22 -25.10 -15.46 -32.38
CA SER A 22 -23.93 -15.47 -31.52
C SER A 22 -24.34 -14.71 -30.27
N CYS A 23 -24.56 -15.45 -29.17
CA CYS A 23 -24.66 -14.90 -27.85
C CYS A 23 -23.28 -14.36 -27.52
N SER A 24 -22.99 -13.13 -27.92
CA SER A 24 -21.85 -12.40 -27.40
C SER A 24 -22.07 -12.32 -25.89
N LYS A 25 -21.35 -13.14 -25.12
CA LYS A 25 -21.16 -12.84 -23.71
C LYS A 25 -20.68 -11.38 -23.70
N ASN A 26 -21.50 -10.49 -23.18
CA ASN A 26 -21.04 -9.16 -22.81
C ASN A 26 -19.96 -9.37 -21.75
N GLU A 27 -18.71 -9.53 -22.18
CA GLU A 27 -17.58 -9.40 -21.29
C GLU A 27 -17.67 -7.96 -20.78
N GLU A 28 -17.80 -7.81 -19.46
CA GLU A 28 -17.64 -6.50 -18.84
C GLU A 28 -16.33 -5.91 -19.35
N PRO A 29 -16.31 -4.62 -19.73
CA PRO A 29 -15.09 -4.01 -20.23
C PRO A 29 -13.99 -4.23 -19.20
N LYS A 30 -12.86 -4.82 -19.61
CA LYS A 30 -11.68 -5.03 -18.76
C LYS A 30 -11.33 -3.68 -18.16
N ARG A 31 -11.27 -3.61 -16.83
CA ARG A 31 -10.86 -2.41 -16.10
C ARG A 31 -9.46 -2.01 -16.57
N GLY A 32 -9.28 -0.74 -16.97
CA GLY A 32 -7.98 -0.18 -17.32
C GLY A 32 -7.10 0.07 -16.10
N PHE A 33 -5.83 0.29 -16.33
CA PHE A 33 -4.89 0.72 -15.31
C PHE A 33 -5.25 2.14 -14.80
N ILE A 34 -4.90 2.43 -13.56
CA ILE A 34 -4.97 3.80 -13.04
C ILE A 34 -3.76 4.56 -13.59
N THR A 35 -4.00 5.75 -14.11
CA THR A 35 -2.99 6.61 -14.73
C THR A 35 -2.89 7.95 -14.00
N VAL A 36 -1.88 8.74 -14.34
CA VAL A 36 -1.74 10.12 -13.89
C VAL A 36 -1.91 11.05 -15.08
N GLU A 37 -2.83 12.01 -14.96
CA GLU A 37 -3.05 13.05 -15.97
C GLU A 37 -3.21 14.42 -15.27
N ASN A 38 -2.40 15.39 -15.65
CA ASN A 38 -2.46 16.75 -15.09
C ASN A 38 -2.41 16.82 -13.56
N GLY A 39 -1.53 16.01 -12.92
CA GLY A 39 -1.40 16.00 -11.47
C GLY A 39 -2.53 15.28 -10.71
N GLN A 40 -3.34 14.47 -11.39
CA GLN A 40 -4.45 13.72 -10.81
C GLN A 40 -4.42 12.25 -11.21
N PHE A 41 -4.89 11.37 -10.32
CA PHE A 41 -5.16 9.98 -10.71
C PHE A 41 -6.42 9.89 -11.56
N MET A 42 -6.36 9.04 -12.59
CA MET A 42 -7.48 8.74 -13.46
C MET A 42 -7.84 7.26 -13.39
N ARG A 43 -9.11 6.97 -13.08
CA ARG A 43 -9.70 5.63 -13.12
C ARG A 43 -10.82 5.61 -14.15
N ASP A 44 -10.70 4.78 -15.19
CA ASP A 44 -11.68 4.69 -16.29
C ASP A 44 -12.02 6.06 -16.90
N GLY A 45 -11.00 6.91 -17.09
CA GLY A 45 -11.13 8.25 -17.67
C GLY A 45 -11.77 9.31 -16.78
N LYS A 46 -11.88 9.06 -15.47
CA LYS A 46 -12.41 10.00 -14.47
C LYS A 46 -11.41 10.26 -13.37
N PRO A 47 -11.36 11.47 -12.81
CA PRO A 47 -10.56 11.75 -11.62
C PRO A 47 -10.90 10.79 -10.48
N TYR A 48 -9.86 10.25 -9.84
CA TYR A 48 -9.99 9.30 -8.76
C TYR A 48 -9.28 9.84 -7.50
N TYR A 49 -10.07 10.06 -6.46
CA TYR A 49 -9.64 10.43 -5.12
C TYR A 49 -10.05 9.33 -4.14
N PHE A 50 -9.23 8.99 -3.15
CA PHE A 50 -9.54 7.87 -2.26
C PHE A 50 -9.12 8.10 -0.81
N VAL A 51 -9.88 7.48 0.09
CA VAL A 51 -9.45 7.12 1.43
C VAL A 51 -9.31 5.62 1.47
N GLY A 52 -8.08 5.15 1.51
CA GLY A 52 -7.70 3.75 1.62
C GLY A 52 -7.10 3.43 2.98
N THR A 53 -6.47 2.27 3.10
CA THR A 53 -5.86 1.83 4.35
C THR A 53 -4.55 1.08 4.15
N ASN A 54 -3.69 1.10 5.17
CA ASN A 54 -2.58 0.17 5.29
C ASN A 54 -3.09 -1.20 5.74
N PHE A 55 -2.79 -2.22 4.95
CA PHE A 55 -3.17 -3.63 5.18
C PHE A 55 -1.95 -4.52 4.93
N TRP A 56 -0.82 -4.15 5.57
CA TRP A 56 0.50 -4.71 5.31
C TRP A 56 0.54 -6.24 5.38
N TYR A 57 -0.23 -6.86 6.27
CA TYR A 57 -0.25 -8.30 6.51
C TYR A 57 -1.18 -9.07 5.54
N GLY A 58 -1.77 -8.43 4.56
CA GLY A 58 -2.77 -9.03 3.66
C GLY A 58 -2.30 -10.29 2.94
N ALA A 59 -1.02 -10.36 2.55
CA ALA A 59 -0.44 -11.56 1.94
C ALA A 59 -0.37 -12.74 2.91
N ILE A 60 -0.01 -12.50 4.16
CA ILE A 60 0.01 -13.52 5.22
C ILE A 60 -1.41 -14.00 5.49
N LEU A 61 -2.36 -13.09 5.67
CA LEU A 61 -3.76 -13.43 5.91
C LEU A 61 -4.40 -14.23 4.77
N GLY A 62 -3.96 -14.00 3.51
CA GLY A 62 -4.41 -14.73 2.31
C GLY A 62 -3.80 -16.13 2.16
N SER A 63 -2.82 -16.49 2.97
CA SER A 63 -2.17 -17.82 2.90
C SER A 63 -3.04 -18.93 3.49
N GLU A 64 -2.66 -20.18 3.25
CA GLU A 64 -3.22 -21.36 3.94
C GLU A 64 -2.31 -21.84 5.06
N GLY A 65 -1.13 -21.22 5.21
CA GLY A 65 -0.15 -21.52 6.24
C GLY A 65 -0.36 -20.71 7.53
N GLU A 66 0.72 -20.60 8.28
CA GLU A 66 0.75 -19.88 9.55
C GLU A 66 0.30 -18.42 9.38
N GLY A 67 -0.57 -17.94 10.26
CA GLY A 67 -1.15 -16.59 10.21
C GLY A 67 -2.21 -16.39 9.12
N GLY A 68 -2.49 -17.42 8.29
CA GLY A 68 -3.47 -17.35 7.20
C GLY A 68 -4.89 -17.56 7.68
N ASN A 69 -5.83 -16.78 7.11
CA ASN A 69 -7.26 -16.92 7.33
C ASN A 69 -8.03 -16.29 6.15
N ARG A 70 -8.25 -17.07 5.12
CA ARG A 70 -8.95 -16.63 3.89
C ARG A 70 -10.40 -16.22 4.12
N GLU A 71 -11.10 -16.84 5.08
CA GLU A 71 -12.46 -16.46 5.42
C GLU A 71 -12.49 -15.05 6.03
N ARG A 72 -11.60 -14.77 6.99
CA ARG A 72 -11.40 -13.42 7.54
C ARG A 72 -11.02 -12.45 6.42
N LEU A 73 -10.04 -12.78 5.57
CA LEU A 73 -9.64 -11.92 4.46
C LEU A 73 -10.82 -11.52 3.58
N CYS A 74 -11.62 -12.47 3.11
CA CYS A 74 -12.77 -12.17 2.28
C CYS A 74 -13.79 -11.27 2.99
N LYS A 75 -14.07 -11.53 4.28
CA LYS A 75 -14.95 -10.72 5.09
C LYS A 75 -14.43 -9.29 5.29
N GLU A 76 -13.11 -9.12 5.52
CA GLU A 76 -12.43 -7.83 5.61
C GLU A 76 -12.60 -7.04 4.30
N LEU A 77 -12.30 -7.65 3.17
CA LEU A 77 -12.38 -7.01 1.86
C LEU A 77 -13.82 -6.61 1.49
N ASP A 78 -14.81 -7.46 1.82
CA ASP A 78 -16.22 -7.13 1.60
C ASP A 78 -16.66 -5.93 2.44
N PHE A 79 -16.23 -5.88 3.70
CA PHE A 79 -16.52 -4.77 4.60
C PHE A 79 -15.82 -3.48 4.16
N MET A 80 -14.53 -3.54 3.83
CA MET A 80 -13.79 -2.40 3.29
C MET A 80 -14.48 -1.84 2.04
N LYS A 81 -14.82 -2.70 1.08
CA LYS A 81 -15.49 -2.30 -0.16
C LYS A 81 -16.83 -1.63 0.08
N ALA A 82 -17.64 -2.16 1.01
CA ALA A 82 -18.93 -1.58 1.38
C ALA A 82 -18.80 -0.18 2.02
N ASN A 83 -17.63 0.15 2.60
CA ASN A 83 -17.32 1.44 3.18
C ASN A 83 -16.47 2.34 2.24
N GLY A 84 -16.31 1.95 0.97
CA GLY A 84 -15.59 2.72 -0.04
C GLY A 84 -14.08 2.69 0.06
N ILE A 85 -13.53 1.87 0.96
CA ILE A 85 -12.09 1.62 1.08
C ILE A 85 -11.73 0.65 -0.04
N ASP A 86 -11.15 1.14 -1.13
CA ASP A 86 -10.84 0.32 -2.30
C ASP A 86 -9.38 0.46 -2.78
N ASN A 87 -8.54 1.14 -2.00
CA ASN A 87 -7.09 1.20 -2.17
C ASN A 87 -6.41 0.70 -0.90
N LEU A 88 -5.61 -0.35 -1.03
CA LEU A 88 -4.90 -0.99 0.08
C LEU A 88 -3.40 -0.87 -0.12
N ARG A 89 -2.66 -0.63 0.95
CA ARG A 89 -1.19 -0.63 0.92
C ARG A 89 -0.66 -1.89 1.59
N ILE A 90 0.11 -2.70 0.86
CA ILE A 90 0.42 -4.09 1.17
C ILE A 90 1.91 -4.35 1.06
N LEU A 91 2.49 -5.02 2.07
CA LEU A 91 3.87 -5.45 2.04
C LEU A 91 4.01 -6.70 1.15
N VAL A 92 4.92 -6.63 0.18
CA VAL A 92 5.39 -7.78 -0.60
C VAL A 92 6.87 -8.09 -0.30
N GLY A 93 7.26 -7.84 0.94
CA GLY A 93 8.55 -8.09 1.55
C GLY A 93 8.39 -8.95 2.80
N GLY A 94 9.36 -8.90 3.67
CA GLY A 94 9.47 -9.70 4.89
C GLY A 94 10.71 -10.59 4.78
N GLU A 95 11.85 -10.08 5.27
CA GLU A 95 13.16 -10.65 5.03
C GLU A 95 13.76 -11.25 6.31
N GLY A 96 14.47 -12.37 6.16
CA GLY A 96 15.22 -13.04 7.21
C GLY A 96 14.45 -14.15 7.93
N GLU A 97 15.10 -14.76 8.90
CA GLU A 97 14.55 -15.89 9.66
C GLU A 97 13.39 -15.46 10.57
N ASN A 98 12.48 -16.37 10.84
CA ASN A 98 11.45 -16.23 11.86
C ASN A 98 12.04 -16.26 13.28
N GLY A 99 11.30 -15.75 14.28
CA GLY A 99 11.68 -15.81 15.71
C GLY A 99 12.52 -14.62 16.18
N LEU A 100 12.72 -13.59 15.38
CA LEU A 100 13.38 -12.36 15.83
C LEU A 100 12.40 -11.45 16.57
N LEU A 101 12.85 -10.87 17.68
CA LEU A 101 12.03 -10.01 18.53
C LEU A 101 11.44 -8.81 17.77
N GLY A 102 10.12 -8.67 17.85
CA GLY A 102 9.39 -7.55 17.26
C GLY A 102 9.29 -7.60 15.73
N LYS A 103 9.57 -8.74 15.11
CA LYS A 103 9.51 -8.95 13.67
C LYS A 103 8.27 -9.75 13.28
N ILE A 104 7.73 -9.44 12.12
CA ILE A 104 6.59 -10.19 11.56
C ILE A 104 6.97 -11.63 11.18
N GLU A 105 6.01 -12.54 11.28
CA GLU A 105 6.11 -13.95 10.88
C GLU A 105 4.79 -14.42 10.23
N PRO A 106 4.82 -15.34 9.25
CA PRO A 106 6.00 -15.89 8.57
C PRO A 106 6.62 -14.88 7.60
N ASN A 107 7.95 -14.93 7.46
CA ASN A 107 8.66 -14.11 6.49
C ASN A 107 8.46 -14.61 5.06
N LEU A 108 8.43 -13.65 4.11
CA LEU A 108 8.33 -13.94 2.69
C LEU A 108 9.66 -14.50 2.11
N GLN A 109 10.78 -13.88 2.48
CA GLN A 109 12.12 -14.24 1.99
C GLN A 109 13.03 -14.60 3.17
N PRO A 110 13.06 -15.88 3.63
CA PRO A 110 13.89 -16.30 4.75
C PRO A 110 15.39 -16.14 4.47
N THR A 111 15.84 -16.42 3.26
CA THR A 111 17.21 -16.21 2.78
C THR A 111 17.19 -15.61 1.37
N PRO A 112 18.28 -14.97 0.89
CA PRO A 112 18.30 -14.33 -0.42
C PRO A 112 17.91 -15.29 -1.55
N GLY A 113 16.82 -14.96 -2.28
CA GLY A 113 16.34 -15.74 -3.41
C GLY A 113 15.52 -16.99 -3.06
N GLU A 114 15.34 -17.30 -1.78
CA GLU A 114 14.44 -18.36 -1.31
C GLU A 114 13.15 -17.73 -0.77
N TYR A 115 12.02 -18.24 -1.21
CA TYR A 115 10.72 -17.64 -0.90
C TYR A 115 9.79 -18.63 -0.21
N ASN A 116 9.04 -18.14 0.75
CA ASN A 116 7.95 -18.88 1.38
C ASN A 116 6.77 -18.98 0.41
N ASP A 117 6.55 -20.17 -0.15
CA ASP A 117 5.53 -20.41 -1.17
C ASP A 117 4.09 -20.25 -0.62
N GLU A 118 3.87 -20.46 0.67
CA GLU A 118 2.55 -20.25 1.30
C GLU A 118 2.20 -18.76 1.36
N VAL A 119 3.16 -17.88 1.74
CA VAL A 119 2.95 -16.42 1.73
C VAL A 119 2.78 -15.91 0.30
N LEU A 120 3.55 -16.43 -0.66
CA LEU A 120 3.37 -16.11 -2.08
C LEU A 120 2.00 -16.55 -2.60
N ALA A 121 1.51 -17.73 -2.18
CA ALA A 121 0.16 -18.16 -2.49
C ALA A 121 -0.89 -17.25 -1.89
N GLY A 122 -0.65 -16.77 -0.67
CA GLY A 122 -1.51 -15.81 -0.01
C GLY A 122 -1.57 -14.47 -0.73
N LEU A 123 -0.42 -13.96 -1.21
CA LEU A 123 -0.37 -12.77 -2.04
C LEU A 123 -1.18 -12.94 -3.34
N ASP A 124 -0.98 -14.06 -4.05
CA ASP A 124 -1.73 -14.37 -5.27
C ASP A 124 -3.24 -14.47 -5.00
N TYR A 125 -3.64 -15.06 -3.86
CA TYR A 125 -5.04 -15.16 -3.45
C TYR A 125 -5.64 -13.78 -3.13
N LEU A 126 -4.92 -12.96 -2.38
CA LEU A 126 -5.32 -11.57 -2.08
C LEU A 126 -5.54 -10.78 -3.38
N MET A 127 -4.59 -10.80 -4.32
CA MET A 127 -4.71 -10.06 -5.58
C MET A 127 -5.90 -10.53 -6.40
N MET A 128 -6.18 -11.84 -6.45
CA MET A 128 -7.40 -12.37 -7.07
C MET A 128 -8.67 -11.82 -6.40
N GLU A 129 -8.72 -11.80 -5.07
CA GLU A 129 -9.88 -11.31 -4.32
C GLU A 129 -10.09 -9.80 -4.45
N LEU A 130 -9.00 -9.01 -4.56
CA LEU A 130 -9.05 -7.58 -4.88
C LEU A 130 -9.62 -7.34 -6.28
N GLY A 131 -9.14 -8.08 -7.28
CA GLY A 131 -9.63 -7.99 -8.65
C GLY A 131 -11.13 -8.26 -8.76
N LYS A 132 -11.65 -9.31 -8.08
CA LYS A 132 -13.08 -9.63 -8.03
C LYS A 132 -13.93 -8.47 -7.48
N ARG A 133 -13.40 -7.70 -6.53
CA ARG A 133 -14.08 -6.58 -5.87
C ARG A 133 -13.81 -5.23 -6.52
N LYS A 134 -13.02 -5.18 -7.59
CA LYS A 134 -12.56 -3.94 -8.23
C LYS A 134 -11.84 -3.01 -7.22
N MET A 135 -11.07 -3.61 -6.33
CA MET A 135 -10.17 -2.94 -5.39
C MET A 135 -8.74 -2.93 -5.95
N THR A 136 -7.90 -2.07 -5.43
CA THR A 136 -6.51 -1.94 -5.87
C THR A 136 -5.54 -1.99 -4.69
N ALA A 137 -4.29 -2.37 -4.99
CA ALA A 137 -3.22 -2.42 -4.02
C ALA A 137 -1.98 -1.63 -4.47
N VAL A 138 -1.41 -0.88 -3.54
CA VAL A 138 -0.02 -0.42 -3.57
C VAL A 138 0.83 -1.56 -3.00
N LEU A 139 1.79 -2.07 -3.76
CA LEU A 139 2.65 -3.17 -3.35
C LEU A 139 4.06 -2.65 -3.08
N TYR A 140 4.51 -2.64 -1.81
CA TYR A 140 5.85 -2.16 -1.46
C TYR A 140 6.81 -3.31 -1.15
N PHE A 141 8.03 -3.22 -1.73
CA PHE A 141 8.95 -4.37 -1.81
C PHE A 141 9.74 -4.63 -0.54
N ASN A 142 10.10 -3.61 0.21
CA ASN A 142 10.84 -3.74 1.46
C ASN A 142 10.52 -2.61 2.44
N ASN A 143 11.30 -2.50 3.49
CA ASN A 143 11.12 -1.53 4.56
C ASN A 143 12.47 -0.93 4.99
N ALA A 144 12.49 0.31 5.40
CA ALA A 144 13.67 0.87 6.07
C ALA A 144 13.81 0.34 7.51
N TRP A 145 12.69 -0.12 8.10
CA TRP A 145 12.59 -0.55 9.50
C TRP A 145 12.68 -2.06 9.67
N GLU A 146 13.08 -2.48 10.86
CA GLU A 146 13.40 -3.87 11.21
C GLU A 146 12.19 -4.79 11.32
N TRP A 147 11.00 -4.25 11.58
CA TRP A 147 9.82 -5.07 11.89
C TRP A 147 9.41 -6.04 10.76
N SER A 148 9.85 -5.81 9.55
CA SER A 148 9.71 -6.75 8.44
C SER A 148 11.06 -7.26 7.89
N GLY A 149 12.17 -7.04 8.59
CA GLY A 149 13.54 -7.36 8.17
C GLY A 149 14.27 -6.13 7.60
N GLY A 150 13.86 -5.67 6.45
CA GLY A 150 14.24 -4.37 5.89
C GLY A 150 15.75 -4.19 5.62
N TYR A 151 16.19 -2.93 5.61
CA TYR A 151 17.56 -2.56 5.22
C TYR A 151 18.63 -3.33 5.98
N THR A 152 18.48 -3.48 7.29
CA THR A 152 19.50 -4.18 8.11
C THR A 152 19.59 -5.66 7.76
N GLN A 153 18.52 -6.28 7.34
CA GLN A 153 18.56 -7.69 6.90
C GLN A 153 19.30 -7.83 5.57
N TYR A 154 19.09 -6.93 4.61
CA TYR A 154 19.85 -6.94 3.35
C TYR A 154 21.34 -6.69 3.57
N VAL A 155 21.70 -5.76 4.48
CA VAL A 155 23.10 -5.51 4.84
C VAL A 155 23.71 -6.73 5.55
N ALA A 156 22.98 -7.34 6.49
CA ALA A 156 23.42 -8.54 7.18
C ALA A 156 23.72 -9.70 6.21
N TRP A 157 22.85 -9.93 5.24
CA TRP A 157 23.08 -10.93 4.20
C TRP A 157 24.28 -10.61 3.31
N ALA A 158 24.42 -9.33 2.89
CA ALA A 158 25.52 -8.90 2.04
C ALA A 158 26.87 -9.04 2.71
N ASN A 159 26.94 -8.72 4.01
CA ASN A 159 28.17 -8.71 4.79
C ASN A 159 28.43 -10.06 5.52
N ASN A 160 27.46 -10.97 5.51
CA ASN A 160 27.49 -12.22 6.30
C ASN A 160 27.70 -11.95 7.79
N THR A 161 26.92 -11.01 8.34
CA THR A 161 26.93 -10.59 9.76
C THR A 161 25.56 -10.81 10.40
N PRO A 162 25.45 -10.81 11.74
CA PRO A 162 24.15 -10.75 12.40
C PRO A 162 23.37 -9.49 11.99
N VAL A 163 22.04 -9.60 11.96
CA VAL A 163 21.14 -8.44 11.81
C VAL A 163 21.09 -7.64 13.11
N LEU A 164 21.01 -6.32 13.03
CA LEU A 164 20.82 -5.46 14.20
C LEU A 164 19.34 -5.12 14.41
N VAL A 165 18.92 -5.13 15.68
CA VAL A 165 17.56 -4.84 16.12
C VAL A 165 17.59 -3.68 17.13
N PRO A 166 16.86 -2.58 16.95
CA PRO A 166 16.96 -1.39 17.80
C PRO A 166 16.73 -1.66 19.30
N ARG A 167 15.82 -2.58 19.62
CA ARG A 167 15.52 -2.95 21.03
C ARG A 167 16.68 -3.66 21.72
N VAL A 168 17.60 -4.25 20.96
CA VAL A 168 18.76 -4.99 21.47
C VAL A 168 20.03 -4.15 21.33
N ASP A 169 20.24 -3.58 20.15
CA ASP A 169 21.52 -2.96 19.76
C ASP A 169 21.51 -1.43 19.88
N GLY A 170 20.32 -0.84 20.13
CA GLY A 170 20.09 0.59 20.23
C GLY A 170 19.97 1.28 18.87
N TRP A 171 19.20 2.37 18.83
CA TRP A 171 18.89 3.13 17.60
C TRP A 171 20.11 3.69 16.88
N PHE A 172 21.17 4.07 17.61
CA PHE A 172 22.38 4.60 16.97
C PHE A 172 23.08 3.53 16.13
N SER A 173 23.28 2.33 16.69
CA SER A 173 23.90 1.20 15.99
C SER A 173 23.05 0.76 14.82
N TYR A 174 21.74 0.67 15.03
CA TYR A 174 20.77 0.32 14.00
C TYR A 174 20.83 1.30 12.82
N ASN A 175 20.69 2.59 13.06
CA ASN A 175 20.67 3.61 11.99
C ASN A 175 22.00 3.63 11.21
N THR A 176 23.13 3.48 11.91
CA THR A 176 24.44 3.41 11.26
C THR A 176 24.54 2.20 10.32
N PHE A 177 24.06 1.04 10.78
CA PHE A 177 24.07 -0.19 10.00
C PHE A 177 23.05 -0.15 8.84
N ALA A 178 21.85 0.37 9.07
CA ALA A 178 20.85 0.56 8.03
C ALA A 178 21.34 1.50 6.91
N GLY A 179 22.09 2.55 7.28
CA GLY A 179 22.68 3.50 6.32
C GLY A 179 23.72 2.88 5.37
N GLU A 180 24.27 1.70 5.70
CA GLU A 180 25.12 0.97 4.77
C GLU A 180 24.35 0.46 3.54
N PHE A 181 23.04 0.23 3.64
CA PHE A 181 22.24 -0.38 2.57
C PHE A 181 22.38 0.35 1.25
N VAL A 182 22.21 1.67 1.22
CA VAL A 182 22.25 2.46 -0.01
C VAL A 182 23.64 2.54 -0.65
N ARG A 183 24.69 2.15 0.09
CA ARG A 183 26.08 2.11 -0.37
C ARG A 183 26.58 0.71 -0.69
N ASN A 184 25.91 -0.32 -0.21
CA ASN A 184 26.33 -1.70 -0.36
C ASN A 184 25.76 -2.31 -1.65
N GLU A 185 26.59 -2.44 -2.67
CA GLU A 185 26.19 -2.96 -3.98
C GLU A 185 25.59 -4.36 -3.91
N ARG A 186 26.10 -5.22 -3.00
CA ARG A 186 25.57 -6.57 -2.84
C ARG A 186 24.17 -6.55 -2.16
N ALA A 187 23.97 -5.72 -1.16
CA ALA A 187 22.67 -5.55 -0.52
C ALA A 187 21.62 -5.04 -1.53
N LYS A 188 21.99 -4.00 -2.32
CA LYS A 188 21.14 -3.48 -3.41
C LYS A 188 20.84 -4.55 -4.47
N GLN A 189 21.84 -5.37 -4.84
CA GLN A 189 21.63 -6.43 -5.82
C GLN A 189 20.63 -7.50 -5.33
N ILE A 190 20.69 -7.90 -4.05
CA ILE A 190 19.72 -8.83 -3.44
C ILE A 190 18.31 -8.22 -3.50
N PHE A 191 18.18 -6.93 -3.20
CA PHE A 191 16.92 -6.20 -3.33
C PHE A 191 16.41 -6.17 -4.79
N TYR A 192 17.27 -5.85 -5.77
CA TYR A 192 16.87 -5.82 -7.18
C TYR A 192 16.43 -7.20 -7.69
N ASP A 193 17.03 -8.27 -7.20
CA ASP A 193 16.61 -9.62 -7.55
C ASP A 193 15.26 -9.98 -6.96
N HIS A 194 14.95 -9.50 -5.74
CA HIS A 194 13.61 -9.58 -5.15
C HIS A 194 12.56 -8.79 -5.98
N VAL A 195 12.87 -7.56 -6.38
CA VAL A 195 11.99 -6.75 -7.26
C VAL A 195 11.68 -7.51 -8.55
N LYS A 196 12.71 -8.04 -9.24
CA LYS A 196 12.51 -8.82 -10.47
C LYS A 196 11.62 -10.04 -10.25
N PHE A 197 11.81 -10.74 -9.13
CA PHE A 197 11.02 -11.91 -8.79
C PHE A 197 9.55 -11.59 -8.59
N ILE A 198 9.23 -10.53 -7.81
CA ILE A 198 7.84 -10.14 -7.52
C ILE A 198 7.16 -9.56 -8.76
N VAL A 199 7.79 -8.62 -9.46
CA VAL A 199 7.21 -7.99 -10.66
C VAL A 199 6.99 -9.02 -11.77
N GLY A 200 7.91 -9.99 -11.91
CA GLY A 200 7.83 -11.05 -12.91
C GLY A 200 6.81 -12.16 -12.62
N ARG A 201 6.07 -12.10 -11.48
CA ARG A 201 5.13 -13.17 -11.10
C ARG A 201 3.96 -13.31 -12.07
N THR A 202 3.45 -14.51 -12.12
CA THR A 202 2.13 -14.85 -12.66
C THR A 202 1.28 -15.35 -11.50
N ASN A 203 0.12 -14.75 -11.28
CA ASN A 203 -0.82 -15.15 -10.23
C ASN A 203 -1.28 -16.59 -10.47
N ARG A 204 -1.07 -17.49 -9.49
CA ARG A 204 -1.36 -18.92 -9.63
C ARG A 204 -2.85 -19.24 -9.72
N TYR A 205 -3.73 -18.37 -9.23
CA TYR A 205 -5.18 -18.58 -9.24
C TYR A 205 -5.85 -18.01 -10.48
N THR A 206 -5.34 -16.91 -11.04
CA THR A 206 -5.94 -16.23 -12.19
C THR A 206 -5.19 -16.49 -13.51
N GLY A 207 -3.92 -16.88 -13.44
CA GLY A 207 -3.03 -16.98 -14.60
C GLY A 207 -2.62 -15.63 -15.19
N ILE A 208 -3.00 -14.51 -14.56
CA ILE A 208 -2.64 -13.14 -14.99
C ILE A 208 -1.23 -12.85 -14.49
N LYS A 209 -0.38 -12.30 -15.36
CA LYS A 209 0.91 -11.75 -14.92
C LYS A 209 0.65 -10.50 -14.08
N TYR A 210 1.45 -10.25 -13.05
CA TYR A 210 1.31 -9.08 -12.20
C TYR A 210 1.41 -7.78 -12.99
N ILE A 211 2.29 -7.70 -13.97
CA ILE A 211 2.40 -6.54 -14.88
C ILE A 211 1.15 -6.29 -15.72
N ASP A 212 0.23 -7.24 -15.82
CA ASP A 212 -1.03 -7.14 -16.57
C ASP A 212 -2.25 -7.09 -15.63
N ASP A 213 -2.06 -7.06 -14.30
CA ASP A 213 -3.14 -7.11 -13.31
C ASP A 213 -3.59 -5.70 -12.89
N PRO A 214 -4.76 -5.20 -13.37
CA PRO A 214 -5.23 -3.87 -13.02
C PRO A 214 -5.65 -3.72 -11.55
N ALA A 215 -5.59 -4.77 -10.74
CA ALA A 215 -5.75 -4.69 -9.29
C ALA A 215 -4.49 -4.13 -8.60
N ILE A 216 -3.33 -4.08 -9.27
CA ILE A 216 -2.17 -3.35 -8.79
C ILE A 216 -2.38 -1.86 -9.11
N PHE A 217 -2.33 -1.02 -8.07
CA PHE A 217 -2.36 0.43 -8.20
C PHE A 217 -0.98 0.96 -8.58
N SER A 218 0.01 0.54 -7.82
CA SER A 218 1.41 0.94 -8.04
C SER A 218 2.38 -0.06 -7.41
N TRP A 219 3.57 -0.10 -7.97
CA TRP A 219 4.75 -0.62 -7.31
C TRP A 219 5.35 0.46 -6.42
N GLN A 220 5.71 0.12 -5.20
CA GLN A 220 6.36 1.04 -4.30
C GLN A 220 7.72 0.49 -3.88
N ILE A 221 8.76 1.33 -4.00
CA ILE A 221 10.13 0.88 -3.83
C ILE A 221 10.38 0.38 -2.40
N SER A 222 9.91 1.13 -1.40
CA SER A 222 10.14 0.76 0.01
C SER A 222 9.07 1.36 0.92
N ASN A 223 8.94 0.86 2.14
CA ASN A 223 8.29 1.59 3.22
C ASN A 223 9.32 2.52 3.87
N GLU A 224 8.98 3.80 3.93
CA GLU A 224 9.75 4.84 4.60
C GLU A 224 11.27 4.84 4.29
N PRO A 225 11.64 4.78 3.00
CA PRO A 225 13.05 4.76 2.64
C PRO A 225 13.77 6.01 3.15
N ARG A 226 14.96 5.82 3.73
CA ARG A 226 15.80 6.88 4.30
C ARG A 226 17.26 6.73 3.89
N ALA A 227 17.98 7.84 3.89
CA ALA A 227 19.42 7.85 3.68
C ALA A 227 20.19 7.35 4.93
N PHE A 228 19.63 7.54 6.12
CA PHE A 228 20.31 7.27 7.41
C PHE A 228 21.71 7.92 7.46
N SER A 229 21.78 9.18 7.05
CA SER A 229 23.03 9.94 7.10
C SER A 229 23.50 10.18 8.53
N SER A 230 24.81 10.23 8.74
CA SER A 230 25.44 10.62 9.99
C SER A 230 26.31 11.87 9.77
N LYS A 231 26.90 12.40 10.85
CA LYS A 231 27.83 13.53 10.75
C LYS A 231 29.09 13.17 9.97
N GLU A 232 29.48 11.91 10.02
CA GLU A 232 30.67 11.38 9.37
C GLU A 232 30.39 10.87 7.95
N GLN A 233 29.10 10.62 7.63
CA GLN A 233 28.72 9.94 6.40
C GLN A 233 27.40 10.47 5.86
N ASP A 234 27.46 11.31 4.84
CA ASP A 234 26.30 11.74 4.08
C ASP A 234 25.94 10.68 3.03
N ASN A 235 24.72 10.15 3.10
CA ASN A 235 24.22 9.11 2.21
C ASN A 235 23.18 9.62 1.21
N LYS A 236 22.83 10.91 1.20
CA LYS A 236 21.71 11.48 0.43
C LYS A 236 21.82 11.21 -1.07
N GLU A 237 23.04 11.35 -1.65
CA GLU A 237 23.24 11.08 -3.06
C GLU A 237 23.09 9.59 -3.39
N HIS A 238 23.66 8.68 -2.59
CA HIS A 238 23.51 7.24 -2.77
C HIS A 238 22.05 6.80 -2.61
N PHE A 239 21.32 7.43 -1.69
CA PHE A 239 19.90 7.21 -1.49
C PHE A 239 19.07 7.60 -2.73
N ALA A 240 19.28 8.81 -3.25
CA ALA A 240 18.60 9.26 -4.46
C ALA A 240 18.95 8.41 -5.68
N GLU A 241 20.22 8.01 -5.84
CA GLU A 241 20.67 7.13 -6.91
C GLU A 241 20.05 5.73 -6.81
N TRP A 242 19.96 5.16 -5.59
CA TRP A 242 19.30 3.87 -5.38
C TRP A 242 17.81 3.92 -5.74
N LEU A 243 17.08 4.97 -5.36
CA LEU A 243 15.68 5.16 -5.73
C LEU A 243 15.50 5.29 -7.24
N ALA A 244 16.35 6.09 -7.91
CA ALA A 244 16.29 6.26 -9.36
C ALA A 244 16.59 4.95 -10.10
N THR A 245 17.60 4.19 -9.65
CA THR A 245 17.94 2.88 -10.22
C THR A 245 16.81 1.87 -10.03
N SER A 246 16.18 1.86 -8.84
CA SER A 246 15.05 1.00 -8.54
C SER A 246 13.83 1.32 -9.39
N ALA A 247 13.49 2.61 -9.52
CA ALA A 247 12.36 3.07 -10.34
C ALA A 247 12.55 2.69 -11.81
N LYS A 248 13.75 2.91 -12.34
CA LYS A 248 14.09 2.53 -13.71
C LYS A 248 14.01 1.01 -13.92
N LEU A 249 14.54 0.20 -12.99
CA LEU A 249 14.43 -1.26 -13.06
C LEU A 249 12.96 -1.71 -13.10
N ILE A 250 12.11 -1.15 -12.23
CA ILE A 250 10.70 -1.50 -12.20
C ILE A 250 10.02 -1.10 -13.52
N ARG A 251 10.31 0.09 -14.05
CA ARG A 251 9.74 0.57 -15.32
C ARG A 251 10.18 -0.28 -16.52
N GLU A 252 11.41 -0.80 -16.52
CA GLU A 252 11.90 -1.73 -17.56
C GLU A 252 11.16 -3.08 -17.51
N LEU A 253 10.75 -3.53 -16.31
CA LEU A 253 10.00 -4.77 -16.13
C LEU A 253 8.51 -4.60 -16.38
N ASP A 254 7.95 -3.45 -15.98
CA ASP A 254 6.52 -3.14 -16.02
C ASP A 254 6.27 -1.75 -16.61
N PRO A 255 5.82 -1.68 -17.87
CA PRO A 255 5.48 -0.41 -18.51
C PRO A 255 4.10 0.14 -18.10
N ASN A 256 3.26 -0.63 -17.39
CA ASN A 256 1.83 -0.35 -17.22
C ASN A 256 1.51 0.36 -15.89
N HIS A 257 2.10 -0.10 -14.78
CA HIS A 257 1.72 0.41 -13.47
C HIS A 257 2.48 1.67 -13.06
N MET A 258 1.88 2.40 -12.15
CA MET A 258 2.54 3.52 -11.48
C MET A 258 3.67 3.02 -10.57
N ILE A 259 4.60 3.92 -10.27
CA ILE A 259 5.73 3.64 -9.36
C ILE A 259 5.80 4.78 -8.35
N SER A 260 6.08 4.46 -7.09
CA SER A 260 6.27 5.44 -6.03
C SER A 260 7.45 5.08 -5.12
N THR A 261 7.93 6.06 -4.39
CA THR A 261 9.07 5.90 -3.49
C THR A 261 8.70 5.21 -2.18
N GLY A 262 7.54 5.54 -1.62
CA GLY A 262 7.10 5.20 -0.27
C GLY A 262 7.72 6.06 0.83
N SER A 263 8.26 7.23 0.46
CA SER A 263 8.91 8.16 1.38
C SER A 263 7.91 8.80 2.35
N GLU A 264 8.37 9.10 3.59
CA GLU A 264 7.65 9.97 4.51
C GLU A 264 7.56 11.43 4.03
N GLY A 265 8.26 11.77 2.93
CA GLY A 265 8.40 13.14 2.46
C GLY A 265 9.56 13.87 3.14
N PHE A 266 9.33 15.12 3.57
CA PHE A 266 10.36 16.00 4.15
C PHE A 266 11.12 15.36 5.33
N TYR A 267 10.41 14.67 6.25
CA TYR A 267 11.05 13.95 7.35
C TYR A 267 11.91 12.79 6.87
N GLY A 268 11.41 11.97 5.95
CA GLY A 268 12.15 10.85 5.36
C GLY A 268 13.36 11.30 4.54
N CYS A 269 13.30 12.50 4.01
CA CYS A 269 14.41 13.17 3.31
C CYS A 269 15.34 13.96 4.25
N GLU A 270 15.36 13.62 5.55
CA GLU A 270 16.26 14.24 6.53
C GLU A 270 16.12 15.77 6.62
N TRP A 271 14.86 16.27 6.57
CA TRP A 271 14.50 17.71 6.57
C TRP A 271 15.12 18.49 5.40
N ASP A 272 15.32 17.83 4.26
CA ASP A 272 15.90 18.42 3.05
C ASP A 272 14.85 18.39 1.92
N MET A 273 14.24 19.56 1.64
CA MET A 273 13.20 19.66 0.62
C MET A 273 13.75 19.52 -0.80
N ASP A 274 15.03 19.88 -1.03
CA ASP A 274 15.68 19.68 -2.34
C ASP A 274 15.87 18.18 -2.61
N LEU A 275 16.23 17.39 -1.58
CA LEU A 275 16.27 15.94 -1.68
C LEU A 275 14.87 15.35 -1.91
N CYS A 276 13.85 15.85 -1.20
CA CYS A 276 12.47 15.43 -1.38
C CYS A 276 12.00 15.68 -2.82
N GLU A 277 12.26 16.85 -3.37
CA GLU A 277 12.00 17.16 -4.78
C GLU A 277 12.78 16.24 -5.71
N LYS A 278 14.08 16.06 -5.48
CA LYS A 278 14.96 15.24 -6.31
C LYS A 278 14.44 13.81 -6.48
N ILE A 279 14.01 13.15 -5.38
CA ILE A 279 13.53 11.77 -5.44
C ILE A 279 12.14 11.63 -6.04
N HIS A 280 11.27 12.64 -5.90
CA HIS A 280 9.93 12.61 -6.46
C HIS A 280 9.88 13.16 -7.90
N ALA A 281 10.87 13.92 -8.33
CA ALA A 281 11.01 14.40 -9.70
C ALA A 281 11.58 13.34 -10.67
N ILE A 282 12.04 12.18 -10.18
CA ILE A 282 12.46 11.05 -11.03
C ILE A 282 11.35 10.73 -12.04
N ASP A 283 11.69 10.59 -13.32
CA ASP A 283 10.72 10.46 -14.42
C ASP A 283 9.79 9.25 -14.24
N GLU A 284 10.30 8.13 -13.73
CA GLU A 284 9.55 6.91 -13.52
C GLU A 284 8.61 6.98 -12.31
N ILE A 285 8.85 7.87 -11.36
CA ILE A 285 8.00 8.07 -10.17
C ILE A 285 6.72 8.81 -10.58
N SER A 286 5.57 8.24 -10.27
CA SER A 286 4.27 8.69 -10.74
C SER A 286 3.59 9.69 -9.81
N TYR A 287 3.87 9.65 -8.51
CA TYR A 287 3.24 10.49 -7.50
C TYR A 287 4.14 10.69 -6.26
N ILE A 288 3.83 11.69 -5.47
CA ILE A 288 4.52 12.04 -4.24
C ILE A 288 3.90 11.28 -3.07
N ASN A 289 4.75 10.73 -2.22
CA ASN A 289 4.35 10.15 -0.95
C ASN A 289 4.71 11.09 0.20
N CYS A 290 3.87 11.13 1.23
CA CYS A 290 4.24 11.62 2.54
C CYS A 290 3.49 10.83 3.63
N HIS A 291 4.10 10.75 4.83
CA HIS A 291 3.52 10.15 6.02
C HIS A 291 3.45 11.22 7.10
N VAL A 292 2.48 11.10 8.01
CA VAL A 292 2.28 12.09 9.08
C VAL A 292 2.01 11.37 10.40
N TRP A 293 2.94 11.51 11.34
CA TRP A 293 2.92 10.82 12.63
C TRP A 293 3.00 11.77 13.82
N PRO A 294 1.89 12.45 14.21
CA PRO A 294 1.90 13.47 15.27
C PRO A 294 2.50 12.98 16.59
N TYR A 295 2.17 11.76 17.02
CA TYR A 295 2.70 11.18 18.24
C TYR A 295 4.22 10.88 18.12
N ASN A 296 4.65 10.21 17.08
CA ASN A 296 6.04 9.83 16.85
C ASN A 296 6.95 11.05 16.70
N TRP A 297 6.43 12.12 16.07
CA TRP A 297 7.16 13.37 15.84
C TRP A 297 7.05 14.37 17.00
N LYS A 298 6.46 13.97 18.14
CA LYS A 298 6.32 14.78 19.35
C LYS A 298 5.44 16.03 19.17
N TRP A 299 4.55 16.04 18.18
CA TRP A 299 3.51 17.05 18.04
C TRP A 299 2.34 16.79 18.98
N LEU A 300 2.21 15.55 19.45
CA LEU A 300 1.18 15.10 20.36
C LEU A 300 1.81 14.31 21.50
N ARG A 301 1.45 14.65 22.76
CA ARG A 301 1.83 13.88 23.94
C ARG A 301 0.73 12.91 24.31
N GLY A 302 1.08 11.66 24.62
CA GLY A 302 0.11 10.62 24.89
C GLY A 302 -0.81 10.90 26.09
N ASP A 303 -0.31 11.60 27.11
CA ASP A 303 -1.06 12.00 28.32
C ASP A 303 -1.79 13.35 28.18
N HIS A 304 -1.63 14.08 27.06
CA HIS A 304 -2.21 15.39 26.78
C HIS A 304 -2.84 15.48 25.37
N MET A 305 -3.34 14.36 24.85
CA MET A 305 -3.80 14.25 23.47
C MET A 305 -4.82 15.31 23.07
N ARG A 306 -5.80 15.59 23.93
CA ARG A 306 -6.85 16.60 23.65
C ARG A 306 -6.32 18.03 23.62
N GLU A 307 -5.34 18.34 24.47
CA GLU A 307 -4.72 19.65 24.55
C GLU A 307 -3.85 19.93 23.33
N ASP A 308 -3.12 18.89 22.88
CA ASP A 308 -2.18 18.99 21.77
C ASP A 308 -2.84 18.81 20.39
N LEU A 309 -4.09 18.33 20.32
CA LEU A 309 -4.76 17.93 19.08
C LEU A 309 -4.84 19.06 18.07
N GLN A 310 -5.25 20.26 18.49
CA GLN A 310 -5.36 21.41 17.58
C GLN A 310 -4.01 21.72 16.94
N LYS A 311 -2.94 21.80 17.75
CA LYS A 311 -1.59 22.08 17.25
C LYS A 311 -1.08 20.96 16.35
N SER A 312 -1.42 19.72 16.65
CA SER A 312 -1.11 18.56 15.78
C SER A 312 -1.79 18.69 14.41
N CYS A 313 -3.06 19.12 14.37
CA CYS A 313 -3.77 19.37 13.11
C CYS A 313 -3.11 20.51 12.31
N GLU A 314 -2.76 21.63 12.96
CA GLU A 314 -2.08 22.76 12.31
C GLU A 314 -0.73 22.32 11.70
N ASN A 315 0.08 21.58 12.45
CA ASN A 315 1.36 21.06 11.97
C ASN A 315 1.16 20.05 10.81
N THR A 316 0.12 19.24 10.89
CA THR A 316 -0.25 18.28 9.83
C THR A 316 -0.63 19.02 8.54
N GLU A 317 -1.45 20.06 8.62
CA GLU A 317 -1.83 20.87 7.45
C GLU A 317 -0.61 21.57 6.83
N GLU A 318 0.26 22.15 7.64
CA GLU A 318 1.50 22.78 7.18
C GLU A 318 2.39 21.75 6.45
N TYR A 319 2.54 20.57 7.04
CA TYR A 319 3.34 19.50 6.45
C TYR A 319 2.74 19.00 5.13
N ILE A 320 1.44 18.74 5.07
CA ILE A 320 0.76 18.32 3.85
C ILE A 320 0.88 19.40 2.78
N ASN A 321 0.62 20.67 3.11
CA ASN A 321 0.67 21.79 2.16
C ASN A 321 2.05 21.93 1.51
N MET A 322 3.14 21.72 2.25
CA MET A 322 4.51 21.71 1.72
C MET A 322 4.68 20.67 0.58
N HIS A 323 4.05 19.49 0.72
CA HIS A 323 4.08 18.45 -0.32
C HIS A 323 3.09 18.73 -1.45
N LEU A 324 1.96 19.40 -1.18
CA LEU A 324 1.03 19.85 -2.23
C LEU A 324 1.68 20.91 -3.14
N GLU A 325 2.40 21.89 -2.56
CA GLU A 325 3.17 22.87 -3.31
C GLU A 325 4.22 22.18 -4.21
N LEU A 326 4.90 21.17 -3.70
CA LEU A 326 5.81 20.35 -4.50
C LEU A 326 5.06 19.60 -5.61
N GLY A 327 3.91 19.00 -5.31
CA GLY A 327 3.07 18.30 -6.28
C GLY A 327 2.61 19.20 -7.42
N GLU A 328 2.16 20.40 -7.11
CA GLU A 328 1.80 21.42 -8.10
C GLU A 328 3.02 21.84 -8.95
N LYS A 329 4.18 22.03 -8.31
CA LYS A 329 5.43 22.42 -8.99
C LYS A 329 5.90 21.40 -10.01
N ILE A 330 5.85 20.09 -9.67
CA ILE A 330 6.34 19.02 -10.56
C ILE A 330 5.23 18.29 -11.34
N GLY A 331 3.97 18.70 -11.17
CA GLY A 331 2.83 18.17 -11.91
C GLY A 331 2.44 16.74 -11.51
N LYS A 332 2.63 16.34 -10.25
CA LYS A 332 2.34 14.99 -9.76
C LYS A 332 1.31 15.00 -8.63
N PRO A 333 0.42 13.97 -8.55
CA PRO A 333 -0.49 13.82 -7.41
C PRO A 333 0.30 13.60 -6.11
N VAL A 334 -0.34 13.92 -4.98
CA VAL A 334 0.20 13.70 -3.63
C VAL A 334 -0.70 12.73 -2.88
N VAL A 335 -0.09 11.76 -2.20
CA VAL A 335 -0.76 10.79 -1.34
C VAL A 335 -0.15 10.84 0.06
N VAL A 336 -1.00 11.03 1.07
CA VAL A 336 -0.64 10.81 2.47
C VAL A 336 -0.82 9.32 2.76
N GLU A 337 0.23 8.53 2.54
CA GLU A 337 0.14 7.06 2.56
C GLU A 337 0.15 6.45 3.96
N GLU A 338 0.61 7.20 4.95
CA GLU A 338 0.44 6.85 6.35
C GLU A 338 0.11 8.10 7.16
N PHE A 339 -0.88 7.96 7.98
CA PHE A 339 -1.16 8.84 9.10
C PHE A 339 -1.97 8.06 10.12
N GLY A 340 -1.76 8.36 11.37
CA GLY A 340 -2.42 7.64 12.45
C GLY A 340 -2.61 8.53 13.68
N MET A 341 -3.52 8.10 14.52
CA MET A 341 -3.77 8.69 15.82
C MET A 341 -4.04 7.54 16.80
N PRO A 342 -3.26 7.41 17.88
CA PRO A 342 -3.51 6.43 18.92
C PRO A 342 -4.92 6.56 19.50
N ARG A 343 -5.41 5.50 20.15
CA ARG A 343 -6.60 5.59 20.99
C ARG A 343 -6.38 6.58 22.13
N ASP A 344 -7.46 7.19 22.62
CA ASP A 344 -7.40 8.19 23.68
C ASP A 344 -6.61 7.65 24.89
N ASN A 345 -5.74 8.50 25.46
CA ASN A 345 -4.87 8.18 26.57
C ASN A 345 -3.83 7.06 26.30
N MET A 346 -3.50 6.78 25.02
CA MET A 346 -2.61 5.69 24.61
C MET A 346 -3.13 4.31 25.02
N ASP A 347 -4.43 4.17 25.20
CA ASP A 347 -5.06 2.89 25.47
C ASP A 347 -5.10 2.06 24.18
N PHE A 348 -4.65 0.83 24.23
CA PHE A 348 -4.59 -0.09 23.09
C PHE A 348 -5.67 -1.19 23.13
N HIS A 349 -6.51 -1.19 24.18
CA HIS A 349 -7.59 -2.16 24.30
C HIS A 349 -8.71 -1.88 23.27
N LYS A 350 -9.13 -2.92 22.59
CA LYS A 350 -10.26 -2.86 21.64
C LYS A 350 -11.52 -2.33 22.34
N GLY A 351 -12.17 -1.33 21.72
CA GLY A 351 -13.35 -0.67 22.29
C GLY A 351 -13.06 0.51 23.23
N SER A 352 -11.79 0.82 23.56
CA SER A 352 -11.48 2.05 24.28
C SER A 352 -11.72 3.29 23.41
N PRO A 353 -11.90 4.49 24.03
CA PRO A 353 -12.29 5.70 23.32
C PRO A 353 -11.32 6.11 22.19
N VAL A 354 -11.87 6.70 21.13
CA VAL A 354 -11.15 7.15 19.91
C VAL A 354 -11.48 8.59 19.52
N VAL A 355 -11.85 9.44 20.47
CA VAL A 355 -12.34 10.79 20.19
C VAL A 355 -11.27 11.66 19.52
N CYS A 356 -10.02 11.61 19.98
CA CYS A 356 -8.92 12.36 19.35
C CYS A 356 -8.65 11.84 17.93
N ARG A 357 -8.73 10.52 17.71
CA ARG A 357 -8.61 9.90 16.39
C ARG A 357 -9.71 10.40 15.45
N ASP A 358 -10.95 10.37 15.87
CA ASP A 358 -12.10 10.77 15.07
C ASP A 358 -11.99 12.24 14.64
N LEU A 359 -11.59 13.13 15.54
CA LEU A 359 -11.38 14.54 15.22
C LEU A 359 -10.21 14.75 14.26
N TYR A 360 -9.09 14.05 14.47
CA TYR A 360 -7.92 14.14 13.61
C TYR A 360 -8.18 13.56 12.21
N TYR A 361 -8.88 12.42 12.12
CA TYR A 361 -9.26 11.82 10.84
C TYR A 361 -10.23 12.70 10.07
N THR A 362 -11.24 13.27 10.75
CA THR A 362 -12.14 14.27 10.14
C THR A 362 -11.35 15.39 9.53
N PHE A 363 -10.39 15.95 10.28
CA PHE A 363 -9.54 17.03 9.81
C PHE A 363 -8.75 16.66 8.54
N VAL A 364 -8.03 15.51 8.53
CA VAL A 364 -7.26 15.07 7.36
C VAL A 364 -8.17 14.80 6.16
N PHE A 365 -9.33 14.19 6.40
CA PHE A 365 -10.29 13.87 5.33
C PHE A 365 -10.97 15.12 4.75
N ASP A 366 -11.19 16.15 5.55
CA ASP A 366 -11.69 17.43 5.05
C ASP A 366 -10.70 18.10 4.06
N LEU A 367 -9.39 17.92 4.27
CA LEU A 367 -8.37 18.43 3.35
C LEU A 367 -8.47 17.73 1.97
N ILE A 368 -8.64 16.40 1.92
CA ILE A 368 -8.75 15.69 0.64
C ILE A 368 -10.10 15.99 -0.06
N VAL A 369 -11.20 16.10 0.68
CA VAL A 369 -12.51 16.50 0.12
C VAL A 369 -12.44 17.92 -0.46
N LYS A 370 -11.78 18.84 0.23
CA LYS A 370 -11.52 20.20 -0.27
C LYS A 370 -10.67 20.17 -1.55
N ALA A 371 -9.62 19.34 -1.58
CA ALA A 371 -8.78 19.16 -2.77
C ALA A 371 -9.60 18.64 -3.96
N LYS A 372 -10.40 17.58 -3.77
CA LYS A 372 -11.29 17.07 -4.82
C LYS A 372 -12.21 18.14 -5.38
N ASN A 373 -12.85 18.95 -4.52
CA ASN A 373 -13.79 19.97 -4.94
C ASN A 373 -13.11 21.10 -5.75
N ASN A 374 -11.80 21.26 -5.61
CA ASN A 374 -11.00 22.28 -6.28
C ASN A 374 -10.11 21.69 -7.39
N ASN A 375 -10.24 20.41 -7.73
CA ASN A 375 -9.34 19.66 -8.63
C ASN A 375 -7.85 19.80 -8.23
N GLY A 376 -7.57 19.78 -6.93
CA GLY A 376 -6.22 19.86 -6.39
C GLY A 376 -5.46 18.54 -6.43
N VAL A 377 -4.16 18.61 -6.22
CA VAL A 377 -3.23 17.47 -6.33
C VAL A 377 -3.24 16.51 -5.13
N PHE A 378 -3.91 16.81 -4.02
CA PHE A 378 -4.10 15.87 -2.91
C PHE A 378 -5.08 14.78 -3.33
N ALA A 379 -4.56 13.68 -3.85
CA ALA A 379 -5.35 12.70 -4.57
C ALA A 379 -5.73 11.45 -3.78
N GLY A 380 -5.08 11.19 -2.64
CA GLY A 380 -5.36 10.01 -1.83
C GLY A 380 -4.77 10.05 -0.44
N CYS A 381 -5.31 9.21 0.44
CA CYS A 381 -4.68 8.91 1.73
C CYS A 381 -4.98 7.47 2.15
N ASN A 382 -4.02 6.85 2.88
CA ASN A 382 -4.18 5.54 3.49
C ASN A 382 -3.94 5.67 5.00
N PHE A 383 -4.98 5.49 5.79
CA PHE A 383 -4.82 5.55 7.23
C PHE A 383 -4.02 4.35 7.75
N TRP A 384 -3.30 4.54 8.82
CA TRP A 384 -2.64 3.49 9.58
C TRP A 384 -3.48 3.16 10.80
N SER A 385 -4.05 1.98 10.91
CA SER A 385 -4.01 0.89 9.95
C SER A 385 -5.26 0.02 10.14
N TRP A 386 -5.44 -0.99 9.30
CA TRP A 386 -6.62 -1.85 9.34
C TRP A 386 -6.48 -2.95 10.40
N GLY A 387 -7.29 -2.92 11.45
CA GLY A 387 -7.44 -3.97 12.45
C GLY A 387 -8.60 -4.91 12.13
N GLY A 388 -9.67 -4.34 11.56
CA GLY A 388 -10.81 -5.08 11.03
C GLY A 388 -11.48 -6.00 12.05
N TYR A 389 -11.57 -7.28 11.74
CA TYR A 389 -12.15 -8.31 12.59
C TYR A 389 -11.14 -9.03 13.48
N ALA A 390 -9.89 -8.59 13.53
CA ALA A 390 -8.87 -9.20 14.36
C ALA A 390 -9.29 -9.29 15.82
N GLN A 391 -8.91 -10.36 16.48
CA GLN A 391 -8.96 -10.49 17.92
C GLN A 391 -7.61 -10.14 18.52
N THR A 392 -7.61 -9.39 19.60
CA THR A 392 -6.39 -9.03 20.30
C THR A 392 -6.24 -9.86 21.57
N ASN A 393 -5.02 -10.15 21.98
CA ASN A 393 -4.66 -10.88 23.18
C ASN A 393 -3.98 -9.98 24.22
N VAL A 394 -4.34 -8.69 24.21
CA VAL A 394 -3.65 -7.64 25.00
C VAL A 394 -3.76 -7.81 26.51
N GLU A 395 -4.71 -8.62 26.98
CA GLU A 395 -4.84 -9.01 28.39
C GLU A 395 -3.69 -9.94 28.84
N ASP A 396 -3.15 -10.76 27.92
CA ASP A 396 -2.04 -11.68 28.17
C ASP A 396 -0.69 -11.04 27.82
N HIS A 397 -0.63 -10.29 26.72
CA HIS A 397 0.58 -9.61 26.24
C HIS A 397 0.25 -8.44 25.31
N GLU A 398 0.96 -7.35 25.44
CA GLU A 398 0.70 -6.09 24.70
C GLU A 398 1.16 -6.14 23.24
N TYR A 399 2.17 -6.93 22.94
CA TYR A 399 2.80 -7.05 21.63
C TYR A 399 2.39 -8.34 20.94
N TRP A 400 2.40 -8.34 19.61
CA TRP A 400 2.09 -9.55 18.86
C TRP A 400 2.99 -10.72 19.27
N ALA A 401 2.37 -11.87 19.46
CA ALA A 401 3.04 -13.13 19.68
C ALA A 401 2.58 -14.18 18.67
N LYS A 402 3.42 -15.18 18.43
CA LYS A 402 3.13 -16.23 17.47
C LYS A 402 1.82 -16.94 17.79
N GLY A 403 0.91 -16.92 16.82
CA GLY A 403 -0.43 -17.50 16.93
C GLY A 403 -1.53 -16.48 17.17
N ASP A 404 -1.19 -15.21 17.43
CA ASP A 404 -2.17 -14.12 17.47
C ASP A 404 -2.65 -13.74 16.07
N ASP A 405 -3.85 -13.18 15.99
CA ASP A 405 -4.28 -12.46 14.80
C ASP A 405 -3.35 -11.28 14.53
N TYR A 406 -3.04 -11.02 13.26
CA TYR A 406 -2.47 -9.73 12.90
C TYR A 406 -3.55 -8.65 12.98
N THR A 407 -3.20 -7.56 13.66
CA THR A 407 -3.89 -6.28 13.61
C THR A 407 -3.18 -5.35 12.63
N GLY A 408 -3.56 -4.08 12.57
CA GLY A 408 -2.83 -3.11 11.77
C GLY A 408 -1.48 -2.70 12.37
N ASP A 409 -1.32 -2.82 13.69
CA ASP A 409 -0.07 -2.51 14.39
C ASP A 409 0.95 -3.64 14.15
N PRO A 410 2.17 -3.35 13.69
CA PRO A 410 3.19 -4.37 13.48
C PRO A 410 3.69 -4.96 14.81
N ALA A 411 4.44 -6.06 14.74
CA ALA A 411 4.77 -6.90 15.89
C ALA A 411 5.54 -6.19 17.02
N GLN A 412 6.26 -5.10 16.73
CA GLN A 412 6.99 -4.31 17.73
C GLN A 412 6.13 -3.23 18.41
N GLU A 413 4.88 -3.04 17.99
CA GLU A 413 3.96 -2.06 18.56
C GLU A 413 2.88 -2.72 19.42
N GLN A 414 2.28 -1.96 20.34
CA GLN A 414 1.16 -2.41 21.15
C GLN A 414 -0.05 -2.67 20.24
N GLN A 415 -0.56 -3.89 20.29
CA GLN A 415 -1.62 -4.35 19.39
C GLN A 415 -2.96 -3.69 19.70
N GLY A 416 -3.49 -2.91 18.77
CA GLY A 416 -4.73 -2.15 18.91
C GLY A 416 -4.53 -0.64 19.09
N LEU A 417 -3.28 -0.18 19.28
CA LEU A 417 -2.99 1.23 19.56
C LEU A 417 -3.43 2.15 18.41
N ASN A 418 -3.04 1.84 17.17
CA ASN A 418 -3.39 2.58 15.98
C ASN A 418 -4.44 1.86 15.11
N SER A 419 -4.62 0.57 15.32
CA SER A 419 -5.55 -0.26 14.53
C SER A 419 -6.99 0.24 14.59
N ILE A 420 -7.65 0.25 13.43
CA ILE A 420 -9.08 0.54 13.31
C ILE A 420 -9.81 -0.79 13.16
N PHE A 421 -10.63 -1.11 14.15
CA PHE A 421 -11.48 -2.29 14.14
C PHE A 421 -12.86 -1.96 13.58
N VAL A 422 -13.59 -2.99 13.14
CA VAL A 422 -14.96 -2.82 12.63
C VAL A 422 -15.93 -2.28 13.71
N GLU A 423 -15.60 -2.48 14.98
CA GLU A 423 -16.34 -1.99 16.13
C GLU A 423 -16.06 -0.52 16.48
N ASP A 424 -15.03 0.11 15.88
CA ASP A 424 -14.78 1.55 16.00
C ASP A 424 -15.78 2.33 15.11
N GLU A 425 -17.08 2.19 15.43
CA GLU A 425 -18.21 2.62 14.60
C GLU A 425 -18.13 4.10 14.23
N SER A 426 -17.68 4.98 15.13
CA SER A 426 -17.54 6.42 14.88
C SER A 426 -16.46 6.69 13.83
N THR A 427 -15.29 6.09 13.95
CA THR A 427 -14.21 6.20 12.97
C THR A 427 -14.64 5.63 11.61
N MET A 428 -15.32 4.44 11.61
CA MET A 428 -15.82 3.84 10.37
C MET A 428 -16.88 4.69 9.69
N MET A 429 -17.72 5.38 10.44
CA MET A 429 -18.72 6.31 9.89
C MET A 429 -18.03 7.52 9.20
N ILE A 430 -16.98 8.08 9.81
CA ILE A 430 -16.20 9.17 9.24
C ILE A 430 -15.57 8.72 7.92
N ILE A 431 -14.90 7.55 7.89
CA ILE A 431 -14.29 6.97 6.68
C ILE A 431 -15.35 6.78 5.58
N ARG A 432 -16.47 6.17 5.90
CA ARG A 432 -17.58 5.93 4.96
C ARG A 432 -18.12 7.24 4.38
N ASN A 433 -18.43 8.22 5.22
CA ASN A 433 -18.97 9.51 4.79
C ASN A 433 -18.01 10.25 3.88
N THR A 434 -16.72 10.20 4.18
CA THR A 434 -15.67 10.78 3.33
C THR A 434 -15.61 10.08 1.97
N ASN A 435 -15.61 8.74 1.94
CA ASN A 435 -15.62 7.99 0.68
C ASN A 435 -16.89 8.21 -0.15
N MET A 436 -18.05 8.44 0.48
CA MET A 436 -19.25 8.91 -0.22
C MET A 436 -19.03 10.29 -0.86
N ALA A 437 -18.49 11.26 -0.10
CA ALA A 437 -18.16 12.60 -0.61
C ALA A 437 -17.13 12.56 -1.75
N LEU A 438 -16.20 11.60 -1.72
CA LEU A 438 -15.24 11.35 -2.80
C LEU A 438 -15.86 10.63 -4.01
N GLY A 439 -17.07 10.06 -3.89
CA GLY A 439 -17.75 9.35 -4.96
C GLY A 439 -17.34 7.87 -5.11
N ASN A 440 -16.73 7.29 -4.08
CA ASN A 440 -16.29 5.89 -4.08
C ASN A 440 -17.41 4.92 -3.62
N ILE A 441 -18.49 5.44 -3.09
CA ILE A 441 -19.72 4.70 -2.72
C ILE A 441 -20.88 5.37 -3.47
N ALA A 442 -21.75 4.56 -4.10
CA ALA A 442 -23.00 5.05 -4.66
C ALA A 442 -23.95 5.49 -3.51
N GLU A 443 -24.71 6.57 -3.74
CA GLU A 443 -25.75 7.03 -2.83
C GLU A 443 -26.85 5.99 -2.63
#